data_c228d4bb1f66c2584568d8a5ca5db427
#
_entry.id   c228d4bb1f66c2584568d8a5ca5db427
#
_cell.length_a   1.000
_cell.length_b   1.000
_cell.length_c   1.000
_cell.angle_alpha   90.00
_cell.angle_beta   90.00
_cell.angle_gamma   90.00
#
_symmetry.space_group_name_H-M   'P 1'
#
loop_
_entity.id
_entity.type
_entity.pdbx_description
1 polymer ?
#
loop_
_entity_poly.entity_id
_entity_poly.type
_entity_poly.pdbx_seq_one_letter_code
_entity_poly.pdbx_strand_id
1 'polypeptide(L)'
;MHVVTDPGINFKVPLIDSVIPIDKRILDLEAPVQEVIASDQKHLVVDAFARYRIREPLRFYQTVGTIQGVNSQLSTLLHSALRRVLGEASFIEMVRDERAQLVAQMRDQLDREAAAFGVSVVDVRIRRVNLPEQNSLAIFKRMQTERQRKGAQFRAEGGQRAQEIRAAADREVTELIAQATSKSEQIRGEGDAQRNRIWLMLEFQGCGI
;
A
#
# COMPACT_ATOMS: atom_id res chain seq x y z
N MET A 1 -48.43 -16.00 -15.22
CA MET A 1 -47.87 -15.76 -13.89
C MET A 1 -48.12 -14.30 -13.53
N HIS A 2 -48.84 -14.03 -12.46
CA HIS A 2 -49.23 -12.66 -12.08
C HIS A 2 -48.49 -12.27 -10.80
N VAL A 3 -47.85 -11.08 -10.79
CA VAL A 3 -47.18 -10.56 -9.60
C VAL A 3 -48.09 -9.56 -8.92
N VAL A 4 -48.43 -9.83 -7.68
CA VAL A 4 -49.24 -8.94 -6.83
C VAL A 4 -48.28 -8.16 -5.92
N THR A 5 -48.23 -6.84 -6.09
CA THR A 5 -47.41 -5.95 -5.31
C THR A 5 -48.17 -5.08 -4.33
N ASP A 6 -49.48 -4.88 -4.59
CA ASP A 6 -50.31 -3.98 -3.80
C ASP A 6 -50.92 -4.70 -2.60
N PRO A 7 -50.95 -4.05 -1.43
CA PRO A 7 -51.65 -4.58 -0.27
C PRO A 7 -53.14 -4.62 -0.51
N GLY A 8 -53.77 -5.75 -0.31
CA GLY A 8 -55.22 -5.92 -0.50
C GLY A 8 -55.66 -7.38 -0.46
N ILE A 9 -56.95 -7.59 -0.62
CA ILE A 9 -57.53 -8.92 -0.70
C ILE A 9 -57.39 -9.40 -2.14
N ASN A 10 -56.68 -10.48 -2.36
CA ASN A 10 -56.51 -11.11 -3.66
C ASN A 10 -57.13 -12.49 -3.61
N PHE A 11 -57.96 -12.80 -4.61
CA PHE A 11 -58.60 -14.10 -4.73
C PHE A 11 -57.75 -15.04 -5.56
N LYS A 12 -57.60 -16.28 -5.09
CA LYS A 12 -56.96 -17.37 -5.84
C LYS A 12 -57.96 -18.47 -6.12
N VAL A 13 -57.81 -19.14 -7.25
CA VAL A 13 -58.58 -20.33 -7.54
C VAL A 13 -57.95 -21.53 -6.84
N PRO A 14 -58.64 -22.14 -5.87
CA PRO A 14 -58.08 -23.32 -5.20
C PRO A 14 -57.88 -24.43 -6.22
N LEU A 15 -56.81 -25.23 -6.07
CA LEU A 15 -56.32 -26.30 -6.93
C LEU A 15 -55.56 -25.87 -8.20
N ILE A 16 -55.73 -24.66 -8.73
CA ILE A 16 -55.08 -24.20 -9.96
C ILE A 16 -53.94 -23.22 -9.62
N ASP A 17 -54.19 -22.30 -8.67
CA ASP A 17 -53.23 -21.24 -8.34
C ASP A 17 -52.36 -21.57 -7.13
N SER A 18 -51.06 -21.53 -7.32
CA SER A 18 -50.05 -21.63 -6.26
C SER A 18 -49.49 -20.25 -5.94
N VAL A 19 -49.59 -19.84 -4.68
CA VAL A 19 -49.07 -18.54 -4.20
C VAL A 19 -47.68 -18.74 -3.59
N ILE A 20 -46.73 -18.02 -4.11
CA ILE A 20 -45.33 -18.02 -3.62
C ILE A 20 -45.03 -16.67 -3.00
N PRO A 21 -44.89 -16.58 -1.67
CA PRO A 21 -44.51 -15.33 -1.02
C PRO A 21 -43.02 -15.02 -1.26
N ILE A 22 -42.74 -13.82 -1.78
CA ILE A 22 -41.42 -13.33 -1.99
C ILE A 22 -41.20 -12.10 -1.10
N ASP A 23 -40.21 -12.13 -0.24
CA ASP A 23 -39.88 -11.03 0.68
C ASP A 23 -39.17 -9.89 -0.08
N LYS A 24 -39.68 -8.65 0.07
CA LYS A 24 -39.12 -7.43 -0.48
C LYS A 24 -38.08 -6.77 0.44
N ARG A 25 -37.89 -7.31 1.63
CA ARG A 25 -36.94 -6.77 2.61
C ARG A 25 -35.52 -6.95 2.12
N ILE A 26 -34.61 -6.23 2.76
CA ILE A 26 -33.18 -6.43 2.57
C ILE A 26 -32.80 -7.75 3.24
N LEU A 27 -32.20 -8.63 2.49
CA LEU A 27 -31.69 -9.93 2.92
C LEU A 27 -30.17 -9.86 3.04
N ASP A 28 -29.65 -10.55 4.03
CA ASP A 28 -28.21 -10.66 4.24
C ASP A 28 -27.69 -11.92 3.54
N LEU A 29 -26.55 -11.76 2.86
CA LEU A 29 -25.76 -12.84 2.28
C LEU A 29 -24.46 -12.95 3.06
N GLU A 30 -24.30 -14.01 3.83
CA GLU A 30 -23.03 -14.37 4.42
C GLU A 30 -22.27 -15.30 3.48
N ALA A 31 -21.12 -14.86 3.01
CA ALA A 31 -20.22 -15.70 2.23
C ALA A 31 -19.25 -16.44 3.16
N PRO A 32 -18.90 -17.69 2.86
CA PRO A 32 -17.85 -18.38 3.60
C PRO A 32 -16.53 -17.63 3.46
N VAL A 33 -15.73 -17.73 4.52
CA VAL A 33 -14.38 -17.13 4.55
C VAL A 33 -13.54 -17.70 3.43
N GLN A 34 -12.89 -16.83 2.67
CA GLN A 34 -12.09 -17.22 1.50
C GLN A 34 -10.66 -16.69 1.59
N GLU A 35 -9.71 -17.47 1.07
CA GLU A 35 -8.35 -17.04 0.85
C GLU A 35 -8.21 -16.39 -0.53
N VAL A 36 -7.61 -15.20 -0.54
CA VAL A 36 -7.31 -14.42 -1.75
C VAL A 36 -5.84 -14.05 -1.74
N ILE A 37 -5.22 -14.06 -2.92
CA ILE A 37 -3.84 -13.61 -3.09
C ILE A 37 -3.88 -12.16 -3.58
N ALA A 38 -3.28 -11.25 -2.81
CA ALA A 38 -3.15 -9.84 -3.17
C ALA A 38 -2.05 -9.61 -4.22
N SER A 39 -2.01 -8.42 -4.83
CA SER A 39 -1.00 -8.06 -5.84
C SER A 39 0.44 -8.17 -5.32
N ASP A 40 0.64 -7.98 -4.02
CA ASP A 40 1.92 -8.13 -3.32
C ASP A 40 2.26 -9.58 -2.91
N GLN A 41 1.56 -10.56 -3.52
CA GLN A 41 1.74 -12.02 -3.29
C GLN A 41 1.47 -12.48 -1.84
N LYS A 42 0.74 -11.68 -1.07
CA LYS A 42 0.33 -12.09 0.27
C LYS A 42 -0.98 -12.86 0.22
N HIS A 43 -1.02 -13.97 0.92
CA HIS A 43 -2.25 -14.70 1.16
C HIS A 43 -3.07 -13.97 2.22
N LEU A 44 -4.31 -13.66 1.92
CA LEU A 44 -5.23 -12.96 2.80
C LEU A 44 -6.46 -13.81 3.03
N VAL A 45 -6.89 -13.92 4.26
CA VAL A 45 -8.16 -14.53 4.66
C VAL A 45 -9.19 -13.43 4.78
N VAL A 46 -10.16 -13.42 3.88
CA VAL A 46 -11.17 -12.37 3.76
C VAL A 46 -12.54 -12.91 4.16
N ASP A 47 -13.19 -12.19 5.06
CA ASP A 47 -14.57 -12.39 5.47
C ASP A 47 -15.39 -11.19 4.96
N ALA A 48 -16.36 -11.45 4.09
CA ALA A 48 -17.20 -10.43 3.49
C ALA A 48 -18.67 -10.85 3.50
N PHE A 49 -19.55 -9.87 3.58
CA PHE A 49 -20.97 -10.06 3.46
C PHE A 49 -21.59 -9.04 2.51
N ALA A 50 -22.70 -9.39 1.92
CA ALA A 50 -23.46 -8.50 1.04
C ALA A 50 -24.91 -8.39 1.53
N ARG A 51 -25.52 -7.25 1.24
CA ARG A 51 -26.95 -7.02 1.46
C ARG A 51 -27.63 -6.83 0.12
N TYR A 52 -28.67 -7.59 -0.10
CA TYR A 52 -29.40 -7.54 -1.35
C TYR A 52 -30.92 -7.49 -1.12
N ARG A 53 -31.65 -7.09 -2.14
CA ARG A 53 -33.11 -7.17 -2.16
C ARG A 53 -33.59 -7.69 -3.50
N ILE A 54 -34.74 -8.36 -3.50
CA ILE A 54 -35.37 -8.83 -4.71
C ILE A 54 -36.11 -7.65 -5.34
N ARG A 55 -35.70 -7.23 -6.54
CA ARG A 55 -36.27 -6.12 -7.28
C ARG A 55 -37.33 -6.61 -8.27
N GLU A 56 -37.05 -7.69 -8.98
CA GLU A 56 -37.89 -8.27 -10.00
C GLU A 56 -38.33 -9.69 -9.59
N PRO A 57 -39.44 -9.86 -8.89
CA PRO A 57 -39.90 -11.15 -8.36
C PRO A 57 -40.11 -12.21 -9.45
N LEU A 58 -40.60 -11.80 -10.61
CA LEU A 58 -40.86 -12.71 -11.73
C LEU A 58 -39.54 -13.32 -12.26
N ARG A 59 -38.56 -12.45 -12.48
CA ARG A 59 -37.23 -12.87 -12.97
C ARG A 59 -36.51 -13.74 -11.95
N PHE A 60 -36.57 -13.34 -10.68
CA PHE A 60 -36.05 -14.12 -9.57
C PHE A 60 -36.59 -15.55 -9.56
N TYR A 61 -37.94 -15.68 -9.67
CA TYR A 61 -38.56 -17.00 -9.66
C TYR A 61 -38.21 -17.84 -10.89
N GLN A 62 -38.09 -17.21 -12.07
CA GLN A 62 -37.76 -17.92 -13.31
C GLN A 62 -36.31 -18.39 -13.35
N THR A 63 -35.40 -17.65 -12.73
CA THR A 63 -33.94 -17.94 -12.79
C THR A 63 -33.49 -18.84 -11.65
N VAL A 64 -33.88 -18.55 -10.43
CA VAL A 64 -33.36 -19.21 -9.24
C VAL A 64 -34.43 -19.89 -8.41
N GLY A 65 -35.62 -19.33 -8.33
CA GLY A 65 -36.80 -19.90 -7.67
C GLY A 65 -36.79 -19.91 -6.15
N THR A 66 -35.63 -19.94 -5.49
CA THR A 66 -35.48 -20.03 -4.03
C THR A 66 -34.47 -19.08 -3.48
N ILE A 67 -34.64 -18.63 -2.21
CA ILE A 67 -33.69 -17.78 -1.51
C ILE A 67 -32.33 -18.50 -1.32
N GLN A 68 -32.36 -19.80 -1.06
CA GLN A 68 -31.11 -20.58 -0.93
C GLN A 68 -30.32 -20.62 -2.25
N GLY A 69 -31.05 -20.81 -3.37
CA GLY A 69 -30.43 -20.81 -4.69
C GLY A 69 -29.76 -19.47 -5.03
N VAL A 70 -30.43 -18.33 -4.75
CA VAL A 70 -29.84 -17.02 -4.99
C VAL A 70 -28.65 -16.77 -4.07
N ASN A 71 -28.69 -17.18 -2.81
CA ASN A 71 -27.56 -17.06 -1.91
C ASN A 71 -26.34 -17.84 -2.41
N SER A 72 -26.53 -19.04 -2.94
CA SER A 72 -25.46 -19.84 -3.53
C SER A 72 -24.84 -19.16 -4.76
N GLN A 73 -25.69 -18.64 -5.67
CA GLN A 73 -25.22 -17.92 -6.85
C GLN A 73 -24.50 -16.61 -6.49
N LEU A 74 -25.13 -15.80 -5.62
CA LEU A 74 -24.53 -14.54 -5.18
C LEU A 74 -23.23 -14.74 -4.39
N SER A 75 -23.10 -15.81 -3.60
CA SER A 75 -21.84 -16.12 -2.91
C SER A 75 -20.71 -16.41 -3.91
N THR A 76 -21.02 -17.16 -4.97
CA THR A 76 -20.05 -17.45 -6.04
C THR A 76 -19.63 -16.16 -6.77
N LEU A 77 -20.58 -15.29 -7.08
CA LEU A 77 -20.31 -14.00 -7.70
C LEU A 77 -19.51 -13.07 -6.77
N LEU A 78 -19.87 -13.03 -5.48
CA LEU A 78 -19.14 -12.26 -4.48
C LEU A 78 -17.69 -12.75 -4.35
N HIS A 79 -17.47 -14.05 -4.34
CA HIS A 79 -16.12 -14.62 -4.33
C HIS A 79 -15.31 -14.26 -5.57
N SER A 80 -15.93 -14.26 -6.74
CA SER A 80 -15.29 -13.87 -8.00
C SER A 80 -14.94 -12.38 -8.00
N ALA A 81 -15.84 -11.51 -7.53
CA ALA A 81 -15.62 -10.09 -7.38
C ALA A 81 -14.50 -9.79 -6.36
N LEU A 82 -14.52 -10.46 -5.20
CA LEU A 82 -13.46 -10.35 -4.19
C LEU A 82 -12.11 -10.72 -4.77
N ARG A 83 -12.01 -11.87 -5.44
CA ARG A 83 -10.74 -12.33 -6.03
C ARG A 83 -10.22 -11.38 -7.09
N ARG A 84 -11.08 -10.80 -7.92
CA ARG A 84 -10.69 -9.84 -8.96
C ARG A 84 -10.21 -8.54 -8.35
N VAL A 85 -11.04 -7.89 -7.54
CA VAL A 85 -10.75 -6.56 -6.99
C VAL A 85 -9.58 -6.59 -5.98
N LEU A 86 -9.56 -7.59 -5.09
CA LEU A 86 -8.50 -7.70 -4.09
C LEU A 86 -7.19 -8.27 -4.68
N GLY A 87 -7.26 -9.03 -5.78
CA GLY A 87 -6.08 -9.51 -6.49
C GLY A 87 -5.29 -8.39 -7.18
N GLU A 88 -5.96 -7.30 -7.56
CA GLU A 88 -5.33 -6.11 -8.16
C GLU A 88 -4.81 -5.12 -7.12
N ALA A 89 -5.35 -5.13 -5.91
CA ALA A 89 -5.00 -4.22 -4.83
C ALA A 89 -3.89 -4.77 -3.93
N SER A 90 -3.06 -3.88 -3.37
CA SER A 90 -2.08 -4.24 -2.34
C SER A 90 -2.72 -4.32 -0.96
N PHE A 91 -2.09 -5.07 -0.03
CA PHE A 91 -2.56 -5.16 1.35
C PHE A 91 -2.67 -3.79 2.04
N ILE A 92 -1.77 -2.86 1.74
CA ILE A 92 -1.75 -1.53 2.34
C ILE A 92 -2.93 -0.69 1.85
N GLU A 93 -3.25 -0.74 0.57
CA GLU A 93 -4.41 -0.06 -0.04
C GLU A 93 -5.74 -0.56 0.56
N MET A 94 -5.85 -1.88 0.79
CA MET A 94 -7.03 -2.48 1.43
C MET A 94 -7.25 -2.02 2.88
N VAL A 95 -6.17 -1.72 3.61
CA VAL A 95 -6.25 -1.42 5.05
C VAL A 95 -6.38 0.08 5.32
N ARG A 96 -5.76 0.93 4.49
CA ARG A 96 -5.64 2.37 4.77
C ARG A 96 -6.58 3.25 3.97
N ASP A 97 -6.34 3.45 2.70
CA ASP A 97 -6.85 4.65 2.03
C ASP A 97 -7.92 4.37 0.97
N GLU A 98 -7.93 3.20 0.34
CA GLU A 98 -8.79 2.91 -0.81
C GLU A 98 -9.91 1.90 -0.53
N ARG A 99 -10.06 1.48 0.72
CA ARG A 99 -11.07 0.48 1.10
C ARG A 99 -12.47 0.85 0.62
N ALA A 100 -12.84 2.13 0.69
CA ALA A 100 -14.17 2.59 0.27
C ALA A 100 -14.36 2.46 -1.25
N GLN A 101 -13.32 2.74 -2.03
CA GLN A 101 -13.35 2.62 -3.49
C GLN A 101 -13.41 1.16 -3.92
N LEU A 102 -12.59 0.29 -3.31
CA LEU A 102 -12.60 -1.14 -3.58
C LEU A 102 -13.97 -1.78 -3.27
N VAL A 103 -14.58 -1.40 -2.15
CA VAL A 103 -15.92 -1.86 -1.78
C VAL A 103 -16.98 -1.36 -2.76
N ALA A 104 -16.88 -0.10 -3.21
CA ALA A 104 -17.79 0.45 -4.21
C ALA A 104 -17.67 -0.29 -5.56
N GLN A 105 -16.47 -0.56 -6.03
CA GLN A 105 -16.22 -1.33 -7.25
C GLN A 105 -16.80 -2.76 -7.14
N MET A 106 -16.57 -3.44 -6.01
CA MET A 106 -17.14 -4.76 -5.76
C MET A 106 -18.67 -4.74 -5.76
N ARG A 107 -19.27 -3.74 -5.10
CA ARG A 107 -20.72 -3.58 -5.08
C ARG A 107 -21.28 -3.38 -6.50
N ASP A 108 -20.70 -2.46 -7.27
CA ASP A 108 -21.17 -2.12 -8.62
C ASP A 108 -20.99 -3.30 -9.60
N GLN A 109 -19.93 -4.08 -9.43
CA GLN A 109 -19.74 -5.29 -10.21
C GLN A 109 -20.77 -6.35 -9.83
N LEU A 110 -20.92 -6.61 -8.53
CA LEU A 110 -21.85 -7.61 -8.03
C LEU A 110 -23.31 -7.25 -8.38
N ASP A 111 -23.69 -5.97 -8.30
CA ASP A 111 -25.03 -5.50 -8.67
C ASP A 111 -25.33 -5.72 -10.15
N ARG A 112 -24.38 -5.45 -11.04
CA ARG A 112 -24.52 -5.72 -12.49
C ARG A 112 -24.75 -7.21 -12.78
N GLU A 113 -23.99 -8.07 -12.12
CA GLU A 113 -24.10 -9.52 -12.30
C GLU A 113 -25.37 -10.08 -11.62
N ALA A 114 -25.77 -9.55 -10.47
CA ALA A 114 -26.96 -9.93 -9.72
C ALA A 114 -28.26 -9.51 -10.43
N ALA A 115 -28.23 -8.47 -11.25
CA ALA A 115 -29.38 -8.02 -12.04
C ALA A 115 -29.92 -9.12 -12.96
N ALA A 116 -29.10 -10.05 -13.41
CA ALA A 116 -29.52 -11.20 -14.20
C ALA A 116 -30.53 -12.12 -13.45
N PHE A 117 -30.44 -12.14 -12.13
CA PHE A 117 -31.31 -12.92 -11.24
C PHE A 117 -32.52 -12.11 -10.69
N GLY A 118 -32.70 -10.88 -11.16
CA GLY A 118 -33.77 -10.00 -10.66
C GLY A 118 -33.50 -9.45 -9.24
N VAL A 119 -32.26 -9.45 -8.81
CA VAL A 119 -31.79 -9.04 -7.47
C VAL A 119 -30.96 -7.78 -7.61
N SER A 120 -31.09 -6.86 -6.64
CA SER A 120 -30.26 -5.66 -6.55
C SER A 120 -29.43 -5.71 -5.26
N VAL A 121 -28.13 -5.48 -5.40
CA VAL A 121 -27.19 -5.44 -4.28
C VAL A 121 -27.18 -4.02 -3.70
N VAL A 122 -27.53 -3.91 -2.43
CA VAL A 122 -27.63 -2.64 -1.71
C VAL A 122 -26.27 -2.22 -1.18
N ASP A 123 -25.56 -3.16 -0.56
CA ASP A 123 -24.29 -2.88 0.10
C ASP A 123 -23.41 -4.14 0.11
N VAL A 124 -22.12 -3.95 0.02
CA VAL A 124 -21.10 -4.99 0.20
C VAL A 124 -20.12 -4.50 1.26
N ARG A 125 -19.78 -5.35 2.21
CA ARG A 125 -18.79 -4.99 3.23
C ARG A 125 -17.82 -6.11 3.51
N ILE A 126 -16.58 -5.75 3.68
CA ILE A 126 -15.54 -6.64 4.18
C ILE A 126 -15.57 -6.55 5.72
N ARG A 127 -15.85 -7.67 6.37
CA ARG A 127 -15.88 -7.75 7.84
C ARG A 127 -14.46 -7.79 8.40
N ARG A 128 -13.63 -8.64 7.80
CA ARG A 128 -12.29 -8.91 8.29
C ARG A 128 -11.34 -9.27 7.14
N VAL A 129 -10.11 -8.77 7.22
CA VAL A 129 -9.00 -9.15 6.36
C VAL A 129 -7.84 -9.53 7.27
N ASN A 130 -7.50 -10.78 7.32
CA ASN A 130 -6.42 -11.31 8.15
C ASN A 130 -5.36 -11.99 7.28
N LEU A 131 -4.12 -11.99 7.76
CA LEU A 131 -3.12 -12.90 7.23
C LEU A 131 -3.29 -14.27 7.88
N PRO A 132 -3.10 -15.40 7.15
CA PRO A 132 -3.10 -16.73 7.75
C PRO A 132 -2.11 -16.82 8.91
N GLU A 133 -2.53 -17.36 10.04
CA GLU A 133 -1.70 -17.42 11.26
C GLU A 133 -0.38 -18.16 11.05
N GLN A 134 -0.37 -19.19 10.22
CA GLN A 134 0.81 -19.99 9.92
C GLN A 134 1.95 -19.18 9.24
N ASN A 135 1.62 -18.14 8.51
CA ASN A 135 2.60 -17.30 7.80
C ASN A 135 2.91 -15.98 8.53
N SER A 136 2.08 -15.56 9.48
CA SER A 136 2.21 -14.25 10.14
C SER A 136 3.56 -14.09 10.85
N LEU A 137 4.00 -15.08 11.61
CA LEU A 137 5.29 -15.06 12.33
C LEU A 137 6.49 -15.00 11.37
N ALA A 138 6.45 -15.75 10.27
CA ALA A 138 7.51 -15.75 9.27
C ALA A 138 7.56 -14.39 8.53
N ILE A 139 6.40 -13.82 8.21
CA ILE A 139 6.28 -12.52 7.57
C ILE A 139 6.76 -11.40 8.50
N PHE A 140 6.35 -11.42 9.78
CA PHE A 140 6.84 -10.46 10.77
C PHE A 140 8.35 -10.52 10.94
N LYS A 141 8.92 -11.72 11.04
CA LYS A 141 10.37 -11.91 11.13
C LYS A 141 11.10 -11.41 9.88
N ARG A 142 10.54 -11.65 8.69
CA ARG A 142 11.07 -11.11 7.44
C ARG A 142 11.00 -9.59 7.39
N MET A 143 9.86 -8.99 7.74
CA MET A 143 9.71 -7.53 7.82
C MET A 143 10.68 -6.90 8.81
N GLN A 144 10.86 -7.52 9.98
CA GLN A 144 11.84 -7.07 10.97
C GLN A 144 13.27 -7.11 10.42
N THR A 145 13.63 -8.20 9.75
CA THR A 145 14.95 -8.35 9.11
C THR A 145 15.17 -7.32 8.00
N GLU A 146 14.16 -7.07 7.16
CA GLU A 146 14.24 -6.04 6.11
C GLU A 146 14.38 -4.62 6.69
N ARG A 147 13.66 -4.32 7.76
CA ARG A 147 13.81 -3.04 8.47
C ARG A 147 15.19 -2.88 9.09
N GLN A 148 15.73 -3.93 9.69
CA GLN A 148 17.08 -3.94 10.25
C GLN A 148 18.14 -3.75 9.16
N ARG A 149 17.99 -4.43 8.01
CA ARG A 149 18.89 -4.27 6.85
C ARG A 149 18.88 -2.84 6.31
N LYS A 150 17.69 -2.26 6.09
CA LYS A 150 17.56 -0.86 5.65
C LYS A 150 18.18 0.11 6.65
N GLY A 151 17.95 -0.09 7.94
CA GLY A 151 18.56 0.71 8.98
C GLY A 151 20.09 0.58 9.05
N ALA A 152 20.62 -0.63 8.82
CA ALA A 152 22.06 -0.85 8.72
C ALA A 152 22.65 -0.19 7.47
N GLN A 153 21.97 -0.28 6.34
CA GLN A 153 22.39 0.36 5.09
C GLN A 153 22.46 1.89 5.24
N PHE A 154 21.42 2.54 5.77
CA PHE A 154 21.45 4.00 5.99
C PHE A 154 22.56 4.44 6.96
N ARG A 155 22.83 3.62 7.99
CA ARG A 155 23.95 3.91 8.90
C ARG A 155 25.30 3.77 8.22
N ALA A 156 25.47 2.76 7.37
CA ALA A 156 26.70 2.56 6.60
C ALA A 156 26.93 3.69 5.59
N GLU A 157 25.89 4.09 4.85
CA GLU A 157 25.93 5.22 3.92
C GLU A 157 26.22 6.54 4.65
N GLY A 158 25.59 6.76 5.80
CA GLY A 158 25.86 7.92 6.66
C GLY A 158 27.30 7.94 7.19
N GLY A 159 27.82 6.78 7.60
CA GLY A 159 29.20 6.60 8.02
C GLY A 159 30.19 6.89 6.90
N GLN A 160 29.94 6.36 5.71
CA GLN A 160 30.78 6.62 4.54
C GLN A 160 30.83 8.12 4.20
N ARG A 161 29.66 8.77 4.10
CA ARG A 161 29.59 10.22 3.82
C ARG A 161 30.32 11.06 4.88
N ALA A 162 30.16 10.71 6.15
CA ALA A 162 30.84 11.40 7.24
C ALA A 162 32.36 11.24 7.12
N GLN A 163 32.86 10.07 6.72
CA GLN A 163 34.27 9.82 6.52
C GLN A 163 34.82 10.56 5.29
N GLU A 164 34.05 10.61 4.20
CA GLU A 164 34.40 11.39 3.01
C GLU A 164 34.53 12.89 3.32
N ILE A 165 33.56 13.46 4.06
CA ILE A 165 33.57 14.87 4.46
C ILE A 165 34.76 15.17 5.36
N ARG A 166 35.04 14.28 6.36
CA ARG A 166 36.22 14.47 7.26
C ARG A 166 37.53 14.38 6.48
N ALA A 167 37.66 13.38 5.61
CA ALA A 167 38.86 13.23 4.80
C ALA A 167 39.10 14.43 3.86
N ALA A 168 38.05 14.97 3.28
CA ALA A 168 38.11 16.18 2.46
C ALA A 168 38.56 17.41 3.29
N ALA A 169 38.00 17.60 4.47
CA ALA A 169 38.33 18.68 5.36
C ALA A 169 39.78 18.55 5.88
N ASP A 170 40.23 17.37 6.29
CA ASP A 170 41.60 17.10 6.76
C ASP A 170 42.59 17.34 5.64
N ARG A 171 42.26 17.00 4.40
CA ARG A 171 43.10 17.29 3.23
C ARG A 171 43.22 18.79 3.00
N GLU A 172 42.13 19.53 3.04
CA GLU A 172 42.12 21.00 2.87
C GLU A 172 42.95 21.68 3.97
N VAL A 173 42.82 21.26 5.23
CA VAL A 173 43.63 21.76 6.35
C VAL A 173 45.11 21.48 6.13
N THR A 174 45.46 20.26 5.69
CA THR A 174 46.83 19.88 5.44
C THR A 174 47.45 20.72 4.31
N GLU A 175 46.69 20.93 3.23
CA GLU A 175 47.14 21.79 2.11
C GLU A 175 47.33 23.25 2.56
N LEU A 176 46.41 23.78 3.36
CA LEU A 176 46.44 25.15 3.85
C LEU A 176 47.68 25.38 4.77
N ILE A 177 47.95 24.43 5.68
CA ILE A 177 49.11 24.47 6.58
C ILE A 177 50.39 24.40 5.77
N ALA A 178 50.46 23.49 4.79
CA ALA A 178 51.63 23.36 3.93
C ALA A 178 51.92 24.63 3.12
N GLN A 179 50.88 25.24 2.56
CA GLN A 179 50.99 26.52 1.83
C GLN A 179 51.47 27.66 2.76
N ALA A 180 50.88 27.76 3.97
CA ALA A 180 51.25 28.77 4.94
C ALA A 180 52.70 28.62 5.41
N THR A 181 53.12 27.38 5.65
CA THR A 181 54.51 27.07 6.03
C THR A 181 55.46 27.42 4.91
N SER A 182 55.17 26.99 3.68
CA SER A 182 56.00 27.33 2.50
C SER A 182 56.14 28.85 2.33
N LYS A 183 55.02 29.59 2.45
CA LYS A 183 55.03 31.04 2.35
C LYS A 183 55.84 31.71 3.49
N SER A 184 55.74 31.16 4.70
CA SER A 184 56.55 31.63 5.85
C SER A 184 58.02 31.43 5.61
N GLU A 185 58.44 30.27 5.11
CA GLU A 185 59.87 30.01 4.81
C GLU A 185 60.36 30.86 3.63
N GLN A 186 59.58 31.12 2.62
CA GLN A 186 59.92 32.07 1.56
C GLN A 186 60.13 33.48 2.09
N ILE A 187 59.27 34.00 2.91
CA ILE A 187 59.42 35.35 3.53
C ILE A 187 60.62 35.41 4.41
N ARG A 188 60.92 34.37 5.20
CA ARG A 188 62.16 34.28 6.02
C ARG A 188 63.38 34.27 5.14
N GLY A 189 63.41 33.45 4.09
CA GLY A 189 64.52 33.38 3.14
C GLY A 189 64.80 34.71 2.44
N GLU A 190 63.73 35.43 2.01
CA GLU A 190 63.87 36.77 1.44
C GLU A 190 64.38 37.79 2.45
N GLY A 191 63.89 37.73 3.68
CA GLY A 191 64.42 38.58 4.78
C GLY A 191 65.88 38.34 5.10
N ASP A 192 66.26 37.05 5.16
CA ASP A 192 67.69 36.70 5.39
C ASP A 192 68.57 37.10 4.21
N ALA A 193 68.08 36.96 2.97
CA ALA A 193 68.83 37.43 1.79
C ALA A 193 68.97 38.95 1.76
N GLN A 194 67.96 39.71 2.15
CA GLN A 194 68.04 41.16 2.28
C GLN A 194 69.02 41.57 3.41
N ARG A 195 68.94 40.94 4.56
CA ARG A 195 69.89 41.19 5.67
C ARG A 195 71.33 40.95 5.23
N ASN A 196 71.61 39.85 4.58
CA ASN A 196 72.95 39.53 4.10
C ASN A 196 73.46 40.53 3.04
N ARG A 197 72.56 41.03 2.15
CA ARG A 197 72.92 42.11 1.21
C ARG A 197 73.31 43.40 1.93
N ILE A 198 72.52 43.81 2.91
CA ILE A 198 72.85 45.01 3.70
C ILE A 198 74.17 44.85 4.44
N TRP A 199 74.38 43.69 5.05
CA TRP A 199 75.68 43.40 5.71
C TRP A 199 76.84 43.46 4.74
N LEU A 200 76.78 42.85 3.58
CA LEU A 200 77.83 42.90 2.57
C LEU A 200 78.07 44.35 2.07
N MET A 201 77.07 45.16 1.88
CA MET A 201 77.22 46.57 1.50
C MET A 201 77.90 47.38 2.59
N LEU A 202 77.61 47.12 3.86
CA LEU A 202 78.29 47.81 4.98
C LEU A 202 79.75 47.41 5.12
N GLU A 203 80.10 46.12 4.92
CA GLU A 203 81.53 45.66 4.90
C GLU A 203 82.30 46.31 3.74
N PHE A 204 81.69 46.43 2.54
CA PHE A 204 82.40 47.09 1.43
C PHE A 204 82.52 48.60 1.59
N GLN A 205 81.73 49.28 2.36
CA GLN A 205 81.90 50.73 2.69
C GLN A 205 82.83 50.96 3.85
N GLY A 206 83.12 49.96 4.69
CA GLY A 206 84.09 50.08 5.82
C GLY A 206 85.53 49.76 5.48
N CYS A 207 85.85 49.30 4.26
CA CYS A 207 87.18 48.95 3.86
C CYS A 207 87.87 49.96 2.91
N GLY A 208 87.35 51.20 2.94
CA GLY A 208 87.88 52.32 2.12
C GLY A 208 88.46 53.46 2.96
N ILE A 209 89.54 53.22 3.72
CA ILE A 209 90.53 54.21 4.23
C ILE A 209 91.85 53.62 4.10
#